data_28c42dec7f3a273feb8d73f99535dd4b
#
_entry.id   28c42dec7f3a273feb8d73f99535dd4b
#
_cell.length_a   1.000
_cell.length_b   1.000
_cell.length_c   1.000
_cell.angle_alpha   90.00
_cell.angle_beta   90.00
_cell.angle_gamma   90.00
#
_symmetry.space_group_name_H-M   'P 1'
#
loop_
_entity.id
_entity.type
_entity.pdbx_description
1 polymer ?
#
loop_
_entity_poly.entity_id
_entity_poly.type
_entity_poly.pdbx_seq_one_letter_code
_entity_poly.pdbx_strand_id
1 'polypeptide(L)'
;MEIKKISATKVIDAPAEAVFAVLADPNQHTELDGGGMVKGPEGEAAPLGGIGQVFSMNMHQDGLGDYRMINTVTAFVPDSRIGWGPAMDPDCEAAKNFEGVDVSGHTYTWDLREAEGRTEVTETYEWTGVKDPQFERIFPLVSEEDLEKSLDKLAKAVG
;
A
#
# COMPACT_ATOMS: atom_id res chain seq x y z
N MET A 1 19.80 -10.39 13.67
CA MET A 1 18.42 -10.43 13.21
C MET A 1 18.18 -9.34 12.16
N GLU A 2 17.75 -9.73 11.00
CA GLU A 2 17.54 -8.79 9.91
C GLU A 2 16.19 -8.08 10.07
N ILE A 3 16.21 -6.75 9.93
CA ILE A 3 14.98 -5.96 10.00
C ILE A 3 14.35 -5.95 8.60
N LYS A 4 13.10 -6.45 8.51
CA LYS A 4 12.34 -6.51 7.26
C LYS A 4 11.07 -5.66 7.34
N LYS A 5 11.20 -4.49 7.94
CA LYS A 5 10.10 -3.58 8.20
C LYS A 5 10.60 -2.15 8.32
N ILE A 6 9.86 -1.23 7.72
CA ILE A 6 10.07 0.21 7.91
C ILE A 6 8.71 0.85 8.22
N SER A 7 8.72 1.96 8.93
CA SER A 7 7.48 2.68 9.24
C SER A 7 7.73 4.18 9.34
N ALA A 8 6.66 4.94 9.20
CA ALA A 8 6.64 6.39 9.40
C ALA A 8 5.31 6.77 10.05
N THR A 9 5.31 7.85 10.79
CA THR A 9 4.13 8.30 11.54
C THR A 9 3.91 9.79 11.31
N LYS A 10 2.63 10.18 11.19
CA LYS A 10 2.24 11.58 11.05
C LYS A 10 0.90 11.81 11.77
N VAL A 11 0.77 12.96 12.43
CA VAL A 11 -0.52 13.40 12.97
C VAL A 11 -1.24 14.20 11.89
N ILE A 12 -2.46 13.79 11.58
CA ILE A 12 -3.32 14.43 10.57
C ILE A 12 -4.47 15.12 11.29
N ASP A 13 -4.73 16.37 10.93
CA ASP A 13 -5.78 17.18 11.55
C ASP A 13 -7.17 16.84 10.96
N ALA A 14 -7.60 15.61 11.23
CA ALA A 14 -8.89 15.07 10.78
C ALA A 14 -9.26 13.87 11.65
N PRO A 15 -10.56 13.55 11.77
CA PRO A 15 -10.98 12.36 12.52
C PRO A 15 -10.60 11.07 11.79
N ALA A 16 -10.44 10.00 12.55
CA ALA A 16 -10.03 8.69 11.99
C ALA A 16 -11.00 8.20 10.92
N GLU A 17 -12.29 8.46 11.07
CA GLU A 17 -13.30 8.08 10.07
C GLU A 17 -12.98 8.68 8.70
N ALA A 18 -12.61 9.98 8.65
CA ALA A 18 -12.29 10.65 7.39
C ALA A 18 -10.99 10.11 6.78
N VAL A 19 -9.98 9.85 7.60
CA VAL A 19 -8.71 9.29 7.15
C VAL A 19 -8.93 7.88 6.60
N PHE A 20 -9.67 7.05 7.33
CA PHE A 20 -9.94 5.68 6.95
C PHE A 20 -10.71 5.60 5.63
N ALA A 21 -11.67 6.49 5.41
CA ALA A 21 -12.47 6.52 4.18
C ALA A 21 -11.58 6.73 2.95
N VAL A 22 -10.55 7.55 3.03
CA VAL A 22 -9.61 7.76 1.93
C VAL A 22 -8.78 6.49 1.69
N LEU A 23 -8.25 5.89 2.74
CA LEU A 23 -7.44 4.68 2.64
C LEU A 23 -8.24 3.49 2.09
N ALA A 24 -9.53 3.42 2.43
CA ALA A 24 -10.40 2.33 1.99
C ALA A 24 -10.93 2.51 0.57
N ASP A 25 -10.59 3.61 -0.09
CA ASP A 25 -11.04 3.89 -1.47
C ASP A 25 -9.88 3.73 -2.46
N PRO A 26 -9.80 2.59 -3.20
CA PRO A 26 -8.71 2.38 -4.15
C PRO A 26 -8.61 3.46 -5.24
N ASN A 27 -9.71 4.15 -5.54
CA ASN A 27 -9.70 5.23 -6.53
C ASN A 27 -8.84 6.42 -6.08
N GLN A 28 -8.56 6.53 -4.79
CA GLN A 28 -7.74 7.61 -4.24
C GLN A 28 -6.28 7.20 -4.00
N HIS A 29 -5.92 5.93 -4.25
CA HIS A 29 -4.56 5.46 -3.98
C HIS A 29 -3.49 6.15 -4.83
N THR A 30 -3.82 6.64 -6.02
CA THR A 30 -2.90 7.43 -6.83
C THR A 30 -2.47 8.70 -6.09
N GLU A 31 -3.38 9.29 -5.32
CA GLU A 31 -3.12 10.49 -4.53
C GLU A 31 -2.25 10.22 -3.30
N LEU A 32 -2.11 8.94 -2.90
CA LEU A 32 -1.40 8.55 -1.69
C LEU A 32 0.01 8.02 -1.94
N ASP A 33 0.36 7.74 -3.19
CA ASP A 33 1.61 7.06 -3.50
C ASP A 33 2.83 7.97 -3.40
N GLY A 34 3.62 7.80 -2.36
CA GLY A 34 4.87 8.53 -2.16
C GLY A 34 5.98 8.12 -3.12
N GLY A 35 5.92 6.90 -3.66
CA GLY A 35 6.92 6.37 -4.59
C GLY A 35 6.65 6.73 -6.06
N GLY A 36 5.45 7.24 -6.38
CA GLY A 36 5.10 7.66 -7.72
C GLY A 36 4.85 6.55 -8.73
N MET A 37 4.61 5.32 -8.26
CA MET A 37 4.43 4.15 -9.14
C MET A 37 2.96 3.85 -9.46
N VAL A 38 2.02 4.33 -8.65
CA VAL A 38 0.60 3.99 -8.79
C VAL A 38 -0.06 4.87 -9.84
N LYS A 39 -0.71 4.24 -10.83
CA LYS A 39 -1.46 4.93 -11.88
C LYS A 39 -2.96 4.98 -11.58
N GLY A 40 -3.49 4.01 -10.86
CA GLY A 40 -4.90 3.93 -10.49
C GLY A 40 -5.47 2.53 -10.63
N PRO A 41 -6.69 2.30 -10.09
CA PRO A 41 -7.34 1.00 -10.23
C PRO A 41 -7.77 0.75 -11.68
N GLU A 42 -7.97 -0.53 -12.00
CA GLU A 42 -8.53 -0.91 -13.29
C GLU A 42 -10.03 -0.62 -13.26
N GLY A 43 -10.43 0.47 -13.94
CA GLY A 43 -11.81 0.95 -13.89
C GLY A 43 -12.10 1.63 -12.55
N GLU A 44 -13.37 1.74 -12.21
CA GLU A 44 -13.82 2.29 -10.94
C GLU A 44 -13.90 1.18 -9.89
N ALA A 45 -13.17 1.33 -8.79
CA ALA A 45 -13.14 0.34 -7.73
C ALA A 45 -14.15 0.68 -6.62
N ALA A 46 -14.74 -0.36 -6.03
CA ALA A 46 -15.58 -0.21 -4.85
C ALA A 46 -14.72 0.02 -3.60
N PRO A 47 -15.26 0.71 -2.57
CA PRO A 47 -14.54 0.85 -1.31
C PRO A 47 -14.22 -0.51 -0.69
N LEU A 48 -13.09 -0.59 0.00
CA LEU A 48 -12.69 -1.81 0.70
C LEU A 48 -13.60 -2.01 1.92
N GLY A 49 -14.01 -3.25 2.14
CA GLY A 49 -14.98 -3.58 3.19
C GLY A 49 -14.61 -4.75 4.08
N GLY A 50 -13.48 -5.41 3.88
CA GLY A 50 -13.07 -6.52 4.74
C GLY A 50 -11.83 -7.25 4.29
N ILE A 51 -11.30 -8.06 5.19
CA ILE A 51 -10.13 -8.91 4.94
C ILE A 51 -10.46 -9.90 3.83
N GLY A 52 -9.51 -10.11 2.93
CA GLY A 52 -9.65 -11.03 1.81
C GLY A 52 -10.20 -10.40 0.54
N GLN A 53 -10.70 -9.17 0.62
CA GLN A 53 -11.16 -8.46 -0.56
C GLN A 53 -9.96 -8.16 -1.46
N VAL A 54 -10.15 -8.31 -2.76
CA VAL A 54 -9.09 -8.13 -3.76
C VAL A 54 -9.40 -6.89 -4.60
N PHE A 55 -8.38 -6.10 -4.87
CA PHE A 55 -8.48 -4.98 -5.81
C PHE A 55 -7.22 -4.90 -6.67
N SER A 56 -7.39 -4.51 -7.94
CA SER A 56 -6.29 -4.35 -8.88
C SER A 56 -5.81 -2.91 -8.91
N MET A 57 -4.52 -2.72 -9.18
CA MET A 57 -3.93 -1.41 -9.30
C MET A 57 -2.96 -1.38 -10.46
N ASN A 58 -3.19 -0.48 -11.42
CA ASN A 58 -2.27 -0.26 -12.52
C ASN A 58 -1.08 0.55 -12.02
N MET A 59 0.12 0.13 -12.40
CA MET A 59 1.37 0.67 -11.93
C MET A 59 2.29 0.99 -13.10
N HIS A 60 3.27 1.85 -12.84
CA HIS A 60 4.36 2.12 -13.79
C HIS A 60 5.66 2.31 -13.01
N GLN A 61 6.73 1.74 -13.54
CA GLN A 61 8.08 1.94 -12.99
C GLN A 61 9.05 2.04 -14.14
N ASP A 62 9.94 3.04 -14.08
CA ASP A 62 10.98 3.21 -15.08
C ASP A 62 11.85 1.96 -15.13
N GLY A 63 12.14 1.49 -16.34
CA GLY A 63 12.91 0.27 -16.56
C GLY A 63 12.06 -1.00 -16.64
N LEU A 64 10.90 -1.03 -16.01
CA LEU A 64 9.97 -2.16 -16.06
C LEU A 64 8.78 -1.86 -16.98
N GLY A 65 8.36 -0.58 -17.06
CA GLY A 65 7.18 -0.18 -17.82
C GLY A 65 5.90 -0.31 -17.02
N ASP A 66 4.79 -0.49 -17.72
CA ASP A 66 3.48 -0.65 -17.10
C ASP A 66 3.31 -2.08 -16.57
N TYR A 67 2.73 -2.20 -15.39
CA TYR A 67 2.40 -3.49 -14.80
C TYR A 67 1.16 -3.34 -13.93
N ARG A 68 0.64 -4.47 -13.45
CA ARG A 68 -0.56 -4.47 -12.61
C ARG A 68 -0.32 -5.31 -11.37
N MET A 69 -0.75 -4.77 -10.24
CA MET A 69 -0.70 -5.47 -8.96
C MET A 69 -2.10 -5.90 -8.55
N ILE A 70 -2.20 -7.09 -8.01
CA ILE A 70 -3.40 -7.61 -7.37
C ILE A 70 -3.16 -7.50 -5.88
N ASN A 71 -3.99 -6.71 -5.21
CA ASN A 71 -3.84 -6.45 -3.78
C ASN A 71 -4.93 -7.19 -3.01
N THR A 72 -4.53 -7.89 -1.95
CA THR A 72 -5.45 -8.59 -1.06
C THR A 72 -5.45 -7.88 0.29
N VAL A 73 -6.63 -7.52 0.78
CA VAL A 73 -6.75 -6.87 2.10
C VAL A 73 -6.33 -7.85 3.18
N THR A 74 -5.33 -7.47 3.96
CA THR A 74 -4.73 -8.31 5.01
C THR A 74 -5.11 -7.87 6.42
N ALA A 75 -5.57 -6.62 6.57
CA ALA A 75 -6.01 -6.08 7.85
C ALA A 75 -7.17 -5.12 7.60
N PHE A 76 -8.20 -5.21 8.42
CA PHE A 76 -9.37 -4.34 8.29
C PHE A 76 -10.10 -4.22 9.62
N VAL A 77 -9.87 -3.10 10.30
CA VAL A 77 -10.62 -2.73 11.52
C VAL A 77 -11.11 -1.30 11.26
N PRO A 78 -12.43 -1.08 11.09
CA PRO A 78 -12.96 0.24 10.74
C PRO A 78 -12.40 1.34 11.62
N ASP A 79 -11.94 2.42 10.98
CA ASP A 79 -11.40 3.63 11.59
C ASP A 79 -10.12 3.43 12.42
N SER A 80 -9.57 2.20 12.44
CA SER A 80 -8.40 1.87 13.28
C SER A 80 -7.25 1.25 12.50
N ARG A 81 -7.53 0.38 11.55
CA ARG A 81 -6.46 -0.34 10.84
C ARG A 81 -6.92 -0.82 9.48
N ILE A 82 -6.07 -0.63 8.48
CA ILE A 82 -6.29 -1.16 7.14
C ILE A 82 -4.94 -1.51 6.52
N GLY A 83 -4.91 -2.62 5.78
CA GLY A 83 -3.68 -3.02 5.10
C GLY A 83 -3.96 -3.96 3.96
N TRP A 84 -2.98 -4.09 3.06
CA TRP A 84 -3.08 -5.00 1.92
C TRP A 84 -1.71 -5.53 1.54
N GLY A 85 -1.73 -6.71 0.89
CA GLY A 85 -0.54 -7.36 0.36
C GLY A 85 -0.60 -7.38 -1.15
N PRO A 86 0.31 -6.67 -1.84
CA PRO A 86 0.36 -6.70 -3.29
C PRO A 86 1.07 -7.94 -3.83
N ALA A 87 0.61 -8.40 -5.00
CA ALA A 87 1.28 -9.42 -5.80
C ALA A 87 1.12 -9.03 -7.26
N MET A 88 2.12 -9.32 -8.08
CA MET A 88 2.03 -8.99 -9.50
C MET A 88 0.99 -9.86 -10.19
N ASP A 89 0.12 -9.23 -11.01
CA ASP A 89 -0.86 -9.96 -11.81
C ASP A 89 -0.11 -10.82 -12.83
N PRO A 90 -0.28 -12.16 -12.80
CA PRO A 90 0.43 -13.03 -13.72
C PRO A 90 0.04 -12.84 -15.19
N ASP A 91 -1.11 -12.19 -15.43
CA ASP A 91 -1.59 -11.94 -16.79
C ASP A 91 -1.04 -10.64 -17.40
N CYS A 92 -0.35 -9.79 -16.62
CA CYS A 92 0.25 -8.60 -17.19
C CYS A 92 1.60 -8.93 -17.83
N GLU A 93 2.00 -8.12 -18.83
CA GLU A 93 3.21 -8.41 -19.61
C GLU A 93 4.49 -8.39 -18.76
N ALA A 94 4.56 -7.47 -17.80
CA ALA A 94 5.73 -7.37 -16.92
C ALA A 94 5.95 -8.63 -16.08
N ALA A 95 4.90 -9.44 -15.86
CA ALA A 95 5.02 -10.69 -15.11
C ALA A 95 5.98 -11.68 -15.74
N LYS A 96 6.19 -11.59 -17.05
CA LYS A 96 7.13 -12.44 -17.76
C LYS A 96 8.57 -12.29 -17.25
N ASN A 97 8.90 -11.12 -16.68
CA ASN A 97 10.23 -10.87 -16.13
C ASN A 97 10.43 -11.59 -14.79
N PHE A 98 9.37 -12.14 -14.21
CA PHE A 98 9.39 -12.78 -12.91
C PHE A 98 8.91 -14.23 -12.94
N GLU A 99 8.97 -14.88 -14.12
CA GLU A 99 8.58 -16.28 -14.23
C GLU A 99 9.39 -17.14 -13.27
N GLY A 100 8.69 -18.00 -12.53
CA GLY A 100 9.32 -18.86 -11.53
C GLY A 100 9.68 -18.17 -10.24
N VAL A 101 9.39 -16.87 -10.10
CA VAL A 101 9.65 -16.11 -8.87
C VAL A 101 8.33 -15.81 -8.17
N ASP A 102 8.26 -16.10 -6.87
CA ASP A 102 7.12 -15.72 -6.05
C ASP A 102 7.24 -14.24 -5.69
N VAL A 103 6.37 -13.41 -6.24
CA VAL A 103 6.38 -11.95 -6.07
C VAL A 103 5.32 -11.49 -5.07
N SER A 104 5.15 -12.23 -3.99
CA SER A 104 4.20 -11.93 -2.92
C SER A 104 4.88 -11.93 -1.56
N GLY A 105 4.14 -11.56 -0.52
CA GLY A 105 4.58 -11.67 0.87
C GLY A 105 4.92 -10.35 1.56
N HIS A 106 4.88 -9.23 0.83
CA HIS A 106 5.05 -7.92 1.44
C HIS A 106 3.70 -7.25 1.66
N THR A 107 3.63 -6.36 2.64
CA THR A 107 2.38 -5.71 3.03
C THR A 107 2.58 -4.25 3.36
N TYR A 108 1.53 -3.47 3.11
CA TYR A 108 1.37 -2.11 3.61
C TYR A 108 0.25 -2.13 4.64
N THR A 109 0.49 -1.57 5.82
CA THR A 109 -0.52 -1.48 6.87
C THR A 109 -0.55 -0.07 7.43
N TRP A 110 -1.74 0.46 7.63
CA TRP A 110 -1.97 1.80 8.17
C TRP A 110 -2.71 1.65 9.49
N ASP A 111 -2.11 2.13 10.57
CA ASP A 111 -2.71 2.12 11.90
C ASP A 111 -3.12 3.55 12.27
N LEU A 112 -4.35 3.72 12.74
CA LEU A 112 -4.94 5.00 13.04
C LEU A 112 -5.31 5.07 14.54
N ARG A 113 -4.90 6.15 15.18
CA ARG A 113 -5.28 6.40 16.58
C ARG A 113 -5.74 7.84 16.72
N GLU A 114 -7.03 8.01 16.95
CA GLU A 114 -7.63 9.33 17.09
C GLU A 114 -7.54 9.83 18.54
N ALA A 115 -7.22 11.12 18.69
CA ALA A 115 -7.26 11.83 19.95
C ALA A 115 -7.57 13.30 19.67
N GLU A 116 -8.58 13.83 20.33
CA GLU A 116 -8.96 15.24 20.24
C GLU A 116 -9.25 15.73 18.81
N GLY A 117 -9.88 14.87 18.00
CA GLY A 117 -10.25 15.22 16.64
C GLY A 117 -9.13 15.11 15.63
N ARG A 118 -7.94 14.68 16.06
CA ARG A 118 -6.78 14.45 15.20
C ARG A 118 -6.46 12.97 15.19
N THR A 119 -5.81 12.51 14.14
CA THR A 119 -5.47 11.11 14.00
C THR A 119 -3.96 10.93 13.81
N GLU A 120 -3.35 10.14 14.69
CA GLU A 120 -1.99 9.67 14.50
C GLU A 120 -2.03 8.48 13.54
N VAL A 121 -1.39 8.62 12.40
CA VAL A 121 -1.36 7.57 11.37
C VAL A 121 0.05 7.03 11.25
N THR A 122 0.18 5.71 11.39
CA THR A 122 1.46 5.02 11.18
C THR A 122 1.32 4.10 9.99
N GLU A 123 2.12 4.34 8.97
CA GLU A 123 2.23 3.44 7.81
C GLU A 123 3.41 2.52 8.02
N THR A 124 3.18 1.21 7.88
CA THR A 124 4.23 0.19 8.00
C THR A 124 4.33 -0.61 6.72
N TYR A 125 5.53 -0.71 6.18
CA TYR A 125 5.83 -1.57 5.04
C TYR A 125 6.69 -2.72 5.54
N GLU A 126 6.22 -3.95 5.34
CA GLU A 126 6.86 -5.13 5.88
C GLU A 126 7.04 -6.19 4.79
N TRP A 127 8.19 -6.84 4.75
CA TRP A 127 8.47 -7.90 3.78
C TRP A 127 8.95 -9.19 4.45
N THR A 128 8.63 -9.37 5.73
CA THR A 128 8.94 -10.60 6.48
C THR A 128 8.32 -11.84 5.84
N GLY A 129 7.17 -11.68 5.18
CA GLY A 129 6.47 -12.78 4.52
C GLY A 129 7.02 -13.15 3.14
N VAL A 130 7.99 -12.41 2.62
CA VAL A 130 8.61 -12.74 1.32
C VAL A 130 9.48 -13.97 1.49
N LYS A 131 9.16 -15.04 0.76
CA LYS A 131 9.82 -16.34 0.90
C LYS A 131 10.81 -16.65 -0.21
N ASP A 132 10.62 -16.06 -1.40
CA ASP A 132 11.49 -16.31 -2.53
C ASP A 132 12.77 -15.46 -2.40
N PRO A 133 13.96 -16.09 -2.30
CA PRO A 133 15.21 -15.35 -2.14
C PRO A 133 15.50 -14.39 -3.30
N GLN A 134 15.03 -14.70 -4.50
CA GLN A 134 15.24 -13.82 -5.66
C GLN A 134 14.42 -12.54 -5.52
N PHE A 135 13.21 -12.65 -4.99
CA PHE A 135 12.36 -11.48 -4.76
C PHE A 135 12.85 -10.68 -3.55
N GLU A 136 13.27 -11.37 -2.49
CA GLU A 136 13.75 -10.73 -1.27
C GLU A 136 14.95 -9.81 -1.51
N ARG A 137 15.80 -10.13 -2.49
CA ARG A 137 17.02 -9.36 -2.80
C ARG A 137 16.75 -7.91 -3.19
N ILE A 138 15.58 -7.61 -3.71
CA ILE A 138 15.26 -6.26 -4.19
C ILE A 138 14.61 -5.38 -3.11
N PHE A 139 14.38 -5.93 -1.92
CA PHE A 139 13.74 -5.18 -0.83
C PHE A 139 14.75 -4.38 0.00
N PRO A 140 14.34 -3.23 0.53
CA PRO A 140 12.97 -2.67 0.43
C PRO A 140 12.72 -2.01 -0.92
N LEU A 141 11.48 -2.14 -1.44
CA LEU A 141 11.06 -1.49 -2.68
C LEU A 141 10.71 -0.02 -2.48
N VAL A 142 10.40 0.36 -1.24
CA VAL A 142 10.12 1.74 -0.86
C VAL A 142 11.00 2.11 0.32
N SER A 143 11.28 3.39 0.48
CA SER A 143 12.08 3.91 1.58
C SER A 143 11.19 4.51 2.65
N GLU A 144 11.79 4.78 3.83
CA GLU A 144 11.09 5.51 4.89
C GLU A 144 10.64 6.88 4.39
N GLU A 145 11.44 7.55 3.57
CA GLU A 145 11.08 8.83 2.94
C GLU A 145 9.85 8.69 2.06
N ASP A 146 9.72 7.57 1.32
CA ASP A 146 8.53 7.31 0.50
C ASP A 146 7.29 7.18 1.38
N LEU A 147 7.40 6.54 2.54
CA LEU A 147 6.29 6.43 3.48
C LEU A 147 5.90 7.81 4.04
N GLU A 148 6.88 8.65 4.35
CA GLU A 148 6.63 10.01 4.82
C GLU A 148 5.89 10.83 3.75
N LYS A 149 6.28 10.68 2.49
CA LYS A 149 5.59 11.34 1.37
C LYS A 149 4.16 10.84 1.22
N SER A 150 3.93 9.54 1.40
CA SER A 150 2.58 8.97 1.36
C SER A 150 1.71 9.56 2.46
N LEU A 151 2.25 9.72 3.67
CA LEU A 151 1.52 10.32 4.78
C LEU A 151 1.19 11.80 4.52
N ASP A 152 2.11 12.54 3.91
CA ASP A 152 1.86 13.93 3.53
C ASP A 152 0.75 14.02 2.48
N LYS A 153 0.76 13.11 1.51
CA LYS A 153 -0.29 13.05 0.48
C LYS A 153 -1.64 12.66 1.07
N LEU A 154 -1.63 11.74 2.03
CA LEU A 154 -2.85 11.35 2.74
C LEU A 154 -3.45 12.56 3.47
N ALA A 155 -2.62 13.34 4.14
CA ALA A 155 -3.07 14.54 4.85
C ALA A 155 -3.74 15.52 3.89
N LYS A 156 -3.20 15.69 2.68
CA LYS A 156 -3.78 16.56 1.66
C LYS A 156 -5.09 16.01 1.10
N ALA A 157 -5.18 14.70 0.91
CA ALA A 157 -6.38 14.05 0.37
C ALA A 157 -7.55 14.13 1.35
N VAL A 158 -7.27 14.10 2.65
CA VAL A 158 -8.28 14.19 3.70
C VAL A 158 -8.73 15.64 3.94
N GLY A 159 -7.81 16.56 3.80
CA GLY A 159 -8.01 17.98 4.11
C GLY A 159 -8.88 18.80 3.15
#